data_d1797c33aa5378c46d76aa8534ec20af
#
_entry.id   d1797c33aa5378c46d76aa8534ec20af
#
_cell.length_a   1.000
_cell.length_b   1.000
_cell.length_c   1.000
_cell.angle_alpha   90.00
_cell.angle_beta   90.00
_cell.angle_gamma   90.00
#
_symmetry.space_group_name_H-M   'P 1'
#
loop_
_entity.id
_entity.type
_entity.pdbx_description
1 polymer ?
#
loop_
_entity_poly.entity_id
_entity_poly.type
_entity_poly.pdbx_seq_one_letter_code
_entity_poly.pdbx_strand_id
1 'polypeptide(L)'
;LKKEVLNLLHAGIIYPVPNSEWVSPVQVVPKKGGMMVVKNDNNELIPQRTVTGWRMCIDYRKLNKATKKDHFPLPFIDEMLERLAKHSFFCFLDGYPGYHQILIHPDDQSKTTFTCPYGTYAYRRMSFGLCNAPASFQRCMMSIFSDMIEEIMEVFMDDFSVYGKTFDDCLENLDCVLQRCQEKHLILNWEKCHFMDREGIMLGHRVSERGIEVDRAKIEVIEQLPPPTNVRGVRSFLCHVGFYRRFIQEFSQIARPLTNLLDKDAPFNFDDEYLDAFHYLKKALISAPIIQPPDWSLPFEIMCDASDYAVGAFLGQTKYKKYHAISY
;
A
#
# COMPACT_ATOMS: atom_id res chain seq x y z
N LEU A 1 5.61 -2.43 25.37
CA LEU A 1 4.51 -1.56 25.79
C LEU A 1 5.01 -0.40 26.68
N LYS A 2 5.67 -0.67 27.86
CA LYS A 2 6.10 0.39 28.77
C LYS A 2 7.00 1.43 28.09
N LYS A 3 8.03 0.97 27.37
CA LYS A 3 8.95 1.84 26.63
C LYS A 3 8.22 2.73 25.62
N GLU A 4 7.25 2.17 24.90
CA GLU A 4 6.46 2.89 23.90
C GLU A 4 5.59 3.98 24.54
N VAL A 5 4.87 3.65 25.61
CA VAL A 5 4.05 4.62 26.36
C VAL A 5 4.90 5.76 26.90
N LEU A 6 6.08 5.46 27.46
CA LEU A 6 7.01 6.49 27.95
C LEU A 6 7.55 7.37 26.82
N ASN A 7 7.89 6.78 25.69
CA ASN A 7 8.36 7.55 24.53
C ASN A 7 7.27 8.52 24.02
N LEU A 8 6.03 8.04 23.89
CA LEU A 8 4.89 8.87 23.46
C LEU A 8 4.59 9.99 24.47
N LEU A 9 4.72 9.70 25.77
CA LEU A 9 4.50 10.67 26.84
C LEU A 9 5.60 11.74 26.84
N HIS A 10 6.88 11.36 26.74
CA HIS A 10 8.00 12.29 26.67
C HIS A 10 7.95 13.16 25.40
N ALA A 11 7.50 12.60 24.29
CA ALA A 11 7.28 13.34 23.04
C ALA A 11 6.04 14.25 23.08
N GLY A 12 5.25 14.26 24.16
CA GLY A 12 4.05 15.07 24.27
C GLY A 12 2.90 14.65 23.35
N ILE A 13 2.99 13.45 22.75
CA ILE A 13 1.98 12.90 21.84
C ILE A 13 0.75 12.44 22.61
N ILE A 14 0.97 11.90 23.81
CA ILE A 14 -0.08 11.49 24.75
C ILE A 14 0.01 12.29 26.04
N TYR A 15 -1.07 12.29 26.81
CA TYR A 15 -1.10 12.90 28.15
C TYR A 15 -1.98 12.06 29.09
N PRO A 16 -1.75 12.10 30.43
CA PRO A 16 -2.56 11.36 31.39
C PRO A 16 -3.97 11.96 31.50
N VAL A 17 -4.97 11.09 31.56
CA VAL A 17 -6.39 11.47 31.71
C VAL A 17 -6.98 10.71 32.88
N PRO A 18 -7.47 11.39 33.93
CA PRO A 18 -8.05 10.71 35.11
C PRO A 18 -9.44 10.12 34.83
N ASN A 19 -10.24 10.81 34.04
CA ASN A 19 -11.62 10.44 33.71
C ASN A 19 -11.91 10.62 32.23
N SER A 20 -12.55 9.63 31.61
CA SER A 20 -13.07 9.72 30.26
C SER A 20 -14.27 8.79 30.10
N GLU A 21 -15.26 9.22 29.37
CA GLU A 21 -16.40 8.39 28.95
C GLU A 21 -15.99 7.34 27.89
N TRP A 22 -14.93 7.63 27.18
CA TRP A 22 -14.40 6.76 26.12
C TRP A 22 -13.07 6.17 26.56
N VAL A 23 -13.06 4.86 26.84
CA VAL A 23 -11.84 4.15 27.18
C VAL A 23 -11.68 2.92 26.29
N SER A 24 -10.56 2.88 25.58
CA SER A 24 -10.20 1.80 24.66
C SER A 24 -9.10 0.92 25.26
N PRO A 25 -9.20 -0.41 25.16
CA PRO A 25 -8.15 -1.31 25.62
C PRO A 25 -6.95 -1.30 24.66
N VAL A 26 -5.76 -1.55 25.21
CA VAL A 26 -4.51 -1.72 24.46
C VAL A 26 -4.23 -3.20 24.27
N GLN A 27 -3.84 -3.55 23.04
CA GLN A 27 -3.33 -4.88 22.69
C GLN A 27 -1.92 -4.75 22.11
N VAL A 28 -1.06 -5.70 22.45
CA VAL A 28 0.27 -5.81 21.86
C VAL A 28 0.22 -6.89 20.81
N VAL A 29 0.44 -6.50 19.56
CA VAL A 29 0.40 -7.42 18.42
C VAL A 29 1.79 -7.54 17.77
N PRO A 30 2.15 -8.73 17.27
CA PRO A 30 3.42 -8.90 16.59
C PRO A 30 3.44 -8.08 15.28
N LYS A 31 4.53 -7.32 15.07
CA LYS A 31 4.83 -6.70 13.79
C LYS A 31 5.28 -7.80 12.83
N LYS A 32 4.39 -8.18 11.94
CA LYS A 32 4.68 -9.20 10.93
C LYS A 32 5.50 -8.56 9.81
N GLY A 33 6.66 -9.11 9.53
CA GLY A 33 7.48 -8.79 8.38
C GLY A 33 6.92 -9.35 7.07
N GLY A 34 7.74 -9.36 6.04
CA GLY A 34 7.41 -9.98 4.76
C GLY A 34 7.02 -11.44 4.90
N MET A 35 6.30 -11.95 3.90
CA MET A 35 6.01 -13.37 3.83
C MET A 35 7.28 -14.10 3.41
N MET A 36 7.57 -15.21 4.10
CA MET A 36 8.64 -16.13 3.76
C MET A 36 8.05 -17.54 3.68
N VAL A 37 8.63 -18.37 2.86
CA VAL A 37 8.30 -19.79 2.82
C VAL A 37 9.32 -20.53 3.67
N VAL A 38 8.88 -21.21 4.70
CA VAL A 38 9.72 -21.98 5.62
C VAL A 38 9.31 -23.44 5.61
N LYS A 39 10.25 -24.35 5.89
CA LYS A 39 9.94 -25.75 6.07
C LYS A 39 9.44 -25.97 7.49
N ASN A 40 8.32 -26.69 7.62
CA ASN A 40 7.86 -27.19 8.92
C ASN A 40 8.65 -28.45 9.34
N ASP A 41 8.34 -28.98 10.52
CA ASP A 41 8.98 -30.18 11.06
C ASP A 41 8.80 -31.44 10.17
N ASN A 42 7.76 -31.43 9.31
CA ASN A 42 7.49 -32.49 8.33
C ASN A 42 8.17 -32.23 6.98
N ASN A 43 9.08 -31.25 6.90
CA ASN A 43 9.77 -30.82 5.67
C ASN A 43 8.85 -30.26 4.56
N GLU A 44 7.61 -29.86 4.90
CA GLU A 44 6.66 -29.23 4.01
C GLU A 44 6.88 -27.70 3.97
N LEU A 45 6.74 -27.10 2.79
CA LEU A 45 6.84 -25.66 2.61
C LEU A 45 5.55 -24.98 3.08
N ILE A 46 5.66 -24.13 4.09
CA ILE A 46 4.53 -23.34 4.61
C ILE A 46 4.82 -21.84 4.53
N PRO A 47 3.85 -21.03 4.07
CA PRO A 47 4.00 -19.59 4.08
C PRO A 47 3.90 -19.06 5.52
N GLN A 48 4.94 -18.43 6.01
CA GLN A 48 5.00 -17.84 7.34
C GLN A 48 5.46 -16.39 7.26
N ARG A 49 4.90 -15.53 8.12
CA ARG A 49 5.40 -14.17 8.29
C ARG A 49 6.32 -14.08 9.49
N THR A 50 7.53 -13.60 9.28
CA THR A 50 8.48 -13.35 10.37
C THR A 50 7.96 -12.27 11.30
N VAL A 51 8.17 -12.44 12.60
CA VAL A 51 7.89 -11.41 13.59
C VAL A 51 9.13 -10.54 13.74
N THR A 52 9.07 -9.30 13.27
CA THR A 52 10.17 -8.33 13.32
C THR A 52 10.14 -7.42 14.54
N GLY A 53 9.07 -7.49 15.33
CA GLY A 53 8.90 -6.66 16.52
C GLY A 53 7.48 -6.72 17.05
N TRP A 54 7.13 -5.78 17.93
CA TRP A 54 5.81 -5.68 18.54
C TRP A 54 5.26 -4.26 18.35
N ARG A 55 3.95 -4.17 18.13
CA ARG A 55 3.23 -2.90 18.04
C ARG A 55 2.20 -2.78 19.14
N MET A 56 2.09 -1.61 19.71
CA MET A 56 0.97 -1.22 20.54
C MET A 56 -0.21 -0.88 19.64
N CYS A 57 -1.30 -1.61 19.75
CA CYS A 57 -2.55 -1.36 19.03
C CYS A 57 -3.64 -1.00 20.03
N ILE A 58 -4.39 0.06 19.77
CA ILE A 58 -5.51 0.48 20.58
C ILE A 58 -6.80 0.06 19.87
N ASP A 59 -7.72 -0.52 20.59
CA ASP A 59 -8.97 -1.00 20.01
C ASP A 59 -10.01 0.13 19.95
N TYR A 60 -9.93 0.93 18.89
CA TYR A 60 -10.88 2.01 18.61
C TYR A 60 -12.17 1.57 17.90
N ARG A 61 -12.50 0.28 17.81
CA ARG A 61 -13.70 -0.19 17.09
C ARG A 61 -14.99 0.46 17.60
N LYS A 62 -15.14 0.65 18.92
CA LYS A 62 -16.31 1.33 19.51
C LYS A 62 -16.33 2.81 19.14
N LEU A 63 -15.21 3.51 19.31
CA LEU A 63 -15.07 4.92 18.93
C LEU A 63 -15.33 5.11 17.42
N ASN A 64 -14.74 4.28 16.58
CA ASN A 64 -14.90 4.32 15.15
C ASN A 64 -16.34 4.12 14.66
N LYS A 65 -17.16 3.32 15.40
CA LYS A 65 -18.59 3.18 15.12
C LYS A 65 -19.37 4.47 15.36
N ALA A 66 -19.01 5.21 16.39
CA ALA A 66 -19.68 6.48 16.76
C ALA A 66 -19.15 7.69 15.97
N THR A 67 -17.96 7.58 15.38
CA THR A 67 -17.33 8.65 14.62
C THR A 67 -17.98 8.80 13.23
N LYS A 68 -18.36 10.03 12.85
CA LYS A 68 -18.76 10.34 11.48
C LYS A 68 -17.57 10.11 10.53
N LYS A 69 -17.84 9.38 9.43
CA LYS A 69 -16.80 9.03 8.47
C LYS A 69 -16.43 10.23 7.61
N ASP A 70 -15.13 10.43 7.43
CA ASP A 70 -14.60 11.33 6.43
C ASP A 70 -14.52 10.57 5.09
N HIS A 71 -15.15 11.11 4.07
CA HIS A 71 -15.21 10.53 2.73
C HIS A 71 -14.19 11.14 1.78
N PHE A 72 -13.11 11.73 2.30
CA PHE A 72 -12.05 12.26 1.45
C PHE A 72 -11.46 11.14 0.59
N PRO A 73 -11.44 11.28 -0.76
CA PRO A 73 -10.95 10.25 -1.64
C PRO A 73 -9.44 10.09 -1.50
N LEU A 74 -8.98 8.86 -1.51
CA LEU A 74 -7.55 8.57 -1.69
C LEU A 74 -7.22 8.65 -3.19
N PRO A 75 -5.99 9.05 -3.56
CA PRO A 75 -5.54 9.05 -4.94
C PRO A 75 -5.60 7.67 -5.57
N PHE A 76 -5.85 7.61 -6.87
CA PHE A 76 -5.79 6.35 -7.61
C PHE A 76 -4.33 5.92 -7.79
N ILE A 77 -4.01 4.75 -7.25
CA ILE A 77 -2.63 4.21 -7.29
C ILE A 77 -2.12 4.06 -8.72
N ASP A 78 -2.97 3.55 -9.62
CA ASP A 78 -2.58 3.34 -11.03
C ASP A 78 -2.20 4.65 -11.71
N GLU A 79 -2.96 5.72 -11.49
CA GLU A 79 -2.71 7.04 -12.06
C GLU A 79 -1.39 7.65 -11.53
N MET A 80 -1.13 7.53 -10.23
CA MET A 80 0.13 7.95 -9.62
C MET A 80 1.33 7.20 -10.21
N LEU A 81 1.23 5.87 -10.35
CA LEU A 81 2.29 5.06 -10.92
C LEU A 81 2.58 5.42 -12.38
N GLU A 82 1.54 5.74 -13.15
CA GLU A 82 1.67 6.17 -14.56
C GLU A 82 2.34 7.53 -14.70
N ARG A 83 2.10 8.46 -13.75
CA ARG A 83 2.81 9.75 -13.72
C ARG A 83 4.29 9.55 -13.38
N LEU A 84 4.58 8.75 -12.38
CA LEU A 84 5.96 8.45 -11.97
C LEU A 84 6.77 7.77 -13.08
N ALA A 85 6.18 6.82 -13.80
CA ALA A 85 6.88 5.98 -14.78
C ALA A 85 7.41 6.71 -16.03
N LYS A 86 7.36 8.06 -16.08
CA LYS A 86 7.90 8.89 -17.17
C LYS A 86 9.22 9.58 -16.80
N HIS A 87 9.69 9.38 -15.59
CA HIS A 87 10.84 10.08 -15.05
C HIS A 87 12.04 9.16 -14.87
N SER A 88 13.24 9.74 -14.86
CA SER A 88 14.50 9.00 -14.81
C SER A 88 15.16 9.04 -13.44
N PHE A 89 14.75 9.97 -12.58
CA PHE A 89 15.29 10.14 -11.23
C PHE A 89 14.17 10.35 -10.22
N PHE A 90 14.33 9.72 -9.05
CA PHE A 90 13.32 9.72 -7.99
C PHE A 90 13.95 9.94 -6.62
N CYS A 91 13.21 10.62 -5.75
CA CYS A 91 13.46 10.62 -4.32
C CYS A 91 12.22 10.11 -3.61
N PHE A 92 12.35 9.02 -2.86
CA PHE A 92 11.28 8.43 -2.07
C PHE A 92 11.45 8.85 -0.62
N LEU A 93 10.49 9.61 -0.10
CA LEU A 93 10.54 10.17 1.25
C LEU A 93 9.43 9.55 2.10
N ASP A 94 9.73 9.19 3.34
CA ASP A 94 8.81 8.60 4.32
C ASP A 94 8.52 9.62 5.42
N GLY A 95 7.25 9.95 5.68
CA GLY A 95 6.85 10.86 6.75
C GLY A 95 6.95 10.21 8.14
N TYR A 96 7.70 10.82 9.07
CA TYR A 96 7.94 10.28 10.42
C TYR A 96 6.97 10.80 11.48
N PRO A 97 6.47 9.95 12.34
CA PRO A 97 5.46 8.93 12.13
C PRO A 97 4.16 9.57 11.66
N GLY A 98 3.86 9.43 10.38
CA GLY A 98 2.78 10.05 9.62
C GLY A 98 1.66 10.72 10.43
N TYR A 99 0.72 9.96 10.97
CA TYR A 99 -0.45 10.50 11.66
C TYR A 99 -0.14 11.31 12.94
N HIS A 100 0.94 11.01 13.66
CA HIS A 100 1.33 11.75 14.86
C HIS A 100 1.76 13.20 14.57
N GLN A 101 1.87 13.61 13.31
CA GLN A 101 2.17 14.99 12.96
C GLN A 101 0.93 15.89 12.98
N ILE A 102 -0.28 15.32 12.94
CA ILE A 102 -1.54 16.06 12.91
C ILE A 102 -2.16 16.12 14.31
N LEU A 103 -2.53 17.32 14.75
CA LEU A 103 -3.22 17.55 16.02
C LEU A 103 -4.67 17.09 15.95
N ILE A 104 -5.14 16.49 17.03
CA ILE A 104 -6.56 16.22 17.26
C ILE A 104 -7.19 17.48 17.88
N HIS A 105 -8.39 17.84 17.42
CA HIS A 105 -9.13 18.94 18.02
C HIS A 105 -9.24 18.74 19.55
N PRO A 106 -9.03 19.78 20.38
CA PRO A 106 -9.03 19.65 21.83
C PRO A 106 -10.25 18.93 22.41
N ASP A 107 -11.45 19.19 21.88
CA ASP A 107 -12.72 18.58 22.33
C ASP A 107 -12.82 17.08 21.99
N ASP A 108 -11.98 16.60 21.08
CA ASP A 108 -11.97 15.20 20.64
C ASP A 108 -10.82 14.40 21.25
N GLN A 109 -9.81 15.05 21.85
CA GLN A 109 -8.65 14.38 22.42
C GLN A 109 -9.03 13.37 23.49
N SER A 110 -9.91 13.74 24.42
CA SER A 110 -10.37 12.85 25.49
C SER A 110 -11.09 11.61 24.98
N LYS A 111 -11.69 11.65 23.78
CA LYS A 111 -12.35 10.49 23.15
C LYS A 111 -11.37 9.41 22.71
N THR A 112 -10.09 9.78 22.52
CA THR A 112 -9.02 8.84 22.15
C THR A 112 -8.40 8.10 23.34
N THR A 113 -8.99 8.23 24.52
CA THR A 113 -8.45 7.65 25.76
C THR A 113 -8.29 6.15 25.65
N PHE A 114 -7.14 5.67 26.11
CA PHE A 114 -6.81 4.26 26.22
C PHE A 114 -6.26 3.91 27.62
N THR A 115 -6.47 2.69 28.04
CA THR A 115 -5.97 2.19 29.31
C THR A 115 -4.92 1.11 29.11
N CYS A 116 -3.90 1.13 29.92
CA CYS A 116 -2.84 0.13 29.96
C CYS A 116 -2.40 -0.10 31.42
N PRO A 117 -1.56 -1.10 31.72
CA PRO A 117 -1.08 -1.36 33.10
C PRO A 117 -0.31 -0.19 33.74
N TYR A 118 0.04 0.84 32.96
CA TYR A 118 0.84 1.99 33.42
C TYR A 118 0.01 3.28 33.57
N GLY A 119 -1.29 3.20 33.35
CA GLY A 119 -2.20 4.33 33.48
C GLY A 119 -3.16 4.50 32.31
N THR A 120 -3.90 5.59 32.36
CA THR A 120 -4.88 5.98 31.35
C THR A 120 -4.40 7.26 30.67
N TYR A 121 -4.35 7.24 29.35
CA TYR A 121 -3.79 8.32 28.53
C TYR A 121 -4.70 8.62 27.35
N ALA A 122 -4.67 9.85 26.84
CA ALA A 122 -5.30 10.26 25.59
C ALA A 122 -4.27 10.83 24.63
N TYR A 123 -4.60 10.79 23.35
CA TYR A 123 -3.75 11.35 22.29
C TYR A 123 -4.06 12.83 22.06
N ARG A 124 -3.01 13.65 21.95
CA ARG A 124 -3.07 15.02 21.41
C ARG A 124 -2.97 15.04 19.91
N ARG A 125 -2.32 14.03 19.33
CA ARG A 125 -2.08 13.87 17.91
C ARG A 125 -2.74 12.61 17.38
N MET A 126 -3.07 12.57 16.11
CA MET A 126 -3.76 11.42 15.53
C MET A 126 -2.94 10.15 15.68
N SER A 127 -3.60 9.07 16.09
CA SER A 127 -2.98 7.76 16.24
C SER A 127 -3.45 6.77 15.18
N PHE A 128 -2.66 5.73 14.98
CA PHE A 128 -3.11 4.58 14.19
C PHE A 128 -4.38 3.95 14.79
N GLY A 129 -5.30 3.53 13.90
CA GLY A 129 -6.54 2.87 14.28
C GLY A 129 -7.76 3.78 14.36
N LEU A 130 -7.62 5.09 14.33
CA LEU A 130 -8.72 6.05 14.14
C LEU A 130 -9.21 5.98 12.68
N CYS A 131 -10.54 5.88 12.47
CA CYS A 131 -11.10 5.66 11.13
C CYS A 131 -10.84 6.80 10.15
N ASN A 132 -10.74 8.04 10.63
CA ASN A 132 -10.55 9.22 9.79
C ASN A 132 -9.06 9.61 9.64
N ALA A 133 -8.13 8.94 10.35
CA ALA A 133 -6.72 9.30 10.29
C ALA A 133 -6.15 9.27 8.85
N PRO A 134 -6.40 8.22 8.03
CA PRO A 134 -5.91 8.21 6.64
C PRO A 134 -6.48 9.36 5.79
N ALA A 135 -7.78 9.59 5.83
CA ALA A 135 -8.46 10.62 5.04
C ALA A 135 -8.02 12.03 5.44
N SER A 136 -7.95 12.29 6.75
CA SER A 136 -7.51 13.60 7.28
C SER A 136 -6.05 13.87 6.97
N PHE A 137 -5.19 12.85 7.04
CA PHE A 137 -3.77 12.98 6.71
C PHE A 137 -3.58 13.26 5.22
N GLN A 138 -4.22 12.47 4.35
CA GLN A 138 -4.14 12.69 2.90
C GLN A 138 -4.63 14.09 2.52
N ARG A 139 -5.76 14.54 3.07
CA ARG A 139 -6.28 15.90 2.84
C ARG A 139 -5.27 16.97 3.26
N CYS A 140 -4.62 16.79 4.41
CA CYS A 140 -3.62 17.73 4.92
C CYS A 140 -2.42 17.80 3.96
N MET A 141 -1.92 16.65 3.51
CA MET A 141 -0.80 16.58 2.56
C MET A 141 -1.17 17.18 1.20
N MET A 142 -2.36 16.86 0.66
CA MET A 142 -2.87 17.47 -0.57
C MET A 142 -3.00 18.99 -0.47
N SER A 143 -3.35 19.52 0.70
CA SER A 143 -3.42 20.97 0.92
C SER A 143 -2.04 21.62 1.05
N ILE A 144 -1.08 20.95 1.68
CA ILE A 144 0.29 21.47 1.88
C ILE A 144 1.06 21.53 0.57
N PHE A 145 0.90 20.52 -0.28
CA PHE A 145 1.64 20.34 -1.52
C PHE A 145 0.79 20.55 -2.78
N SER A 146 -0.34 21.28 -2.68
CA SER A 146 -1.33 21.42 -3.75
C SER A 146 -0.78 21.96 -5.06
N ASP A 147 0.26 22.79 -5.01
CA ASP A 147 0.96 23.40 -6.13
C ASP A 147 2.13 22.56 -6.67
N MET A 148 2.45 21.46 -6.00
CA MET A 148 3.58 20.59 -6.35
C MET A 148 3.13 19.18 -6.81
N ILE A 149 1.96 18.75 -6.35
CA ILE A 149 1.40 17.43 -6.70
C ILE A 149 1.07 17.41 -8.19
N GLU A 150 1.37 16.30 -8.86
CA GLU A 150 1.26 16.06 -10.30
C GLU A 150 2.32 16.78 -11.16
N GLU A 151 2.97 17.81 -10.63
CA GLU A 151 4.02 18.56 -11.34
C GLU A 151 5.42 18.02 -11.04
N ILE A 152 5.77 17.92 -9.75
CA ILE A 152 7.11 17.53 -9.28
C ILE A 152 7.10 16.40 -8.27
N MET A 153 5.94 16.04 -7.73
CA MET A 153 5.81 14.99 -6.72
C MET A 153 4.44 14.32 -6.73
N GLU A 154 4.40 13.12 -6.19
CA GLU A 154 3.17 12.42 -5.83
C GLU A 154 3.15 12.14 -4.33
N VAL A 155 1.94 12.12 -3.75
CA VAL A 155 1.72 11.92 -2.32
C VAL A 155 0.66 10.86 -2.08
N PHE A 156 1.05 9.79 -1.39
CA PHE A 156 0.12 8.78 -0.91
C PHE A 156 0.32 8.57 0.60
N MET A 157 -0.52 9.21 1.40
CA MET A 157 -0.39 9.26 2.86
C MET A 157 1.00 9.78 3.27
N ASP A 158 1.80 8.95 3.95
CA ASP A 158 3.14 9.25 4.44
C ASP A 158 4.27 8.96 3.44
N ASP A 159 3.94 8.39 2.28
CA ASP A 159 4.89 8.14 1.19
C ASP A 159 4.87 9.32 0.18
N PHE A 160 5.98 10.04 0.06
CA PHE A 160 6.18 11.11 -0.91
C PHE A 160 7.16 10.64 -1.98
N SER A 161 6.81 10.84 -3.23
CA SER A 161 7.68 10.53 -4.37
C SER A 161 7.96 11.80 -5.16
N VAL A 162 9.16 12.32 -5.06
CA VAL A 162 9.65 13.45 -5.85
C VAL A 162 10.36 12.90 -7.07
N TYR A 163 10.19 13.55 -8.23
CA TYR A 163 10.74 13.03 -9.48
C TYR A 163 11.27 14.14 -10.39
N GLY A 164 12.09 13.75 -11.36
CA GLY A 164 12.62 14.63 -12.40
C GLY A 164 13.07 13.85 -13.63
N LYS A 165 13.14 14.52 -14.77
CA LYS A 165 13.66 13.94 -16.03
C LYS A 165 15.18 13.87 -16.03
N THR A 166 15.83 14.85 -15.43
CA THR A 166 17.27 14.91 -15.24
C THR A 166 17.61 14.87 -13.75
N PHE A 167 18.88 14.64 -13.43
CA PHE A 167 19.35 14.68 -12.05
C PHE A 167 19.14 16.07 -11.43
N ASP A 168 19.46 17.11 -12.17
CA ASP A 168 19.37 18.49 -11.70
C ASP A 168 17.90 18.89 -11.49
N ASP A 169 16.98 18.54 -12.41
CA ASP A 169 15.54 18.76 -12.22
C ASP A 169 15.04 18.09 -10.93
N CYS A 170 15.44 16.83 -10.69
CA CYS A 170 15.01 16.10 -9.49
C CYS A 170 15.59 16.71 -8.22
N LEU A 171 16.82 17.24 -8.27
CA LEU A 171 17.46 17.91 -7.15
C LEU A 171 16.77 19.25 -6.81
N GLU A 172 16.45 20.06 -7.82
CA GLU A 172 15.68 21.29 -7.63
C GLU A 172 14.27 21.03 -7.07
N ASN A 173 13.59 20.01 -7.60
CA ASN A 173 12.29 19.58 -7.12
C ASN A 173 12.34 19.10 -5.66
N LEU A 174 13.40 18.33 -5.31
CA LEU A 174 13.62 17.89 -3.94
C LEU A 174 13.82 19.08 -2.99
N ASP A 175 14.61 20.08 -3.39
CA ASP A 175 14.86 21.28 -2.59
C ASP A 175 13.54 22.01 -2.31
N CYS A 176 12.69 22.22 -3.31
CA CYS A 176 11.36 22.83 -3.14
C CYS A 176 10.49 22.06 -2.15
N VAL A 177 10.48 20.71 -2.24
CA VAL A 177 9.69 19.86 -1.33
C VAL A 177 10.24 19.93 0.09
N LEU A 178 11.57 19.89 0.28
CA LEU A 178 12.20 19.97 1.60
C LEU A 178 11.98 21.33 2.24
N GLN A 179 12.04 22.43 1.50
CA GLN A 179 11.69 23.77 1.98
C GLN A 179 10.24 23.82 2.46
N ARG A 180 9.29 23.25 1.69
CA ARG A 180 7.88 23.18 2.11
C ARG A 180 7.71 22.33 3.37
N CYS A 181 8.41 21.21 3.50
CA CYS A 181 8.43 20.41 4.73
C CYS A 181 8.92 21.24 5.93
N GLN A 182 9.97 22.01 5.74
CA GLN A 182 10.50 22.90 6.80
C GLN A 182 9.51 23.99 7.19
N GLU A 183 8.90 24.68 6.22
CA GLU A 183 7.89 25.73 6.46
C GLU A 183 6.65 25.22 7.20
N LYS A 184 6.24 23.98 6.92
CA LYS A 184 5.06 23.33 7.52
C LYS A 184 5.42 22.45 8.72
N HIS A 185 6.68 22.42 9.14
CA HIS A 185 7.18 21.60 10.24
C HIS A 185 6.88 20.11 10.08
N LEU A 186 6.90 19.62 8.85
CA LEU A 186 6.78 18.19 8.55
C LEU A 186 8.10 17.48 8.78
N ILE A 187 8.06 16.39 9.52
CA ILE A 187 9.24 15.60 9.87
C ILE A 187 9.30 14.36 8.96
N LEU A 188 10.41 14.18 8.28
CA LEU A 188 10.69 13.01 7.45
C LEU A 188 11.50 11.97 8.22
N ASN A 189 11.29 10.71 7.90
CA ASN A 189 12.06 9.59 8.44
C ASN A 189 13.32 9.36 7.60
N TRP A 190 14.33 10.11 7.90
CA TRP A 190 15.60 10.10 7.19
C TRP A 190 16.15 8.70 6.87
N GLU A 191 16.07 7.76 7.82
CA GLU A 191 16.62 6.41 7.66
C GLU A 191 15.89 5.57 6.59
N LYS A 192 14.68 5.98 6.19
CA LYS A 192 13.88 5.30 5.18
C LYS A 192 13.76 6.09 3.88
N CYS A 193 14.33 7.28 3.82
CA CYS A 193 14.35 8.06 2.61
C CYS A 193 15.41 7.55 1.64
N HIS A 194 15.07 7.56 0.36
CA HIS A 194 15.95 7.20 -0.74
C HIS A 194 16.07 8.40 -1.67
N PHE A 195 17.26 8.71 -2.12
CA PHE A 195 17.53 9.93 -2.88
C PHE A 195 18.22 9.63 -4.20
N MET A 196 17.74 10.28 -5.27
CA MET A 196 18.33 10.24 -6.61
C MET A 196 18.44 8.83 -7.20
N ASP A 197 17.49 7.97 -6.86
CA ASP A 197 17.40 6.63 -7.42
C ASP A 197 16.86 6.67 -8.85
N ARG A 198 17.32 5.77 -9.71
CA ARG A 198 16.79 5.61 -11.07
C ARG A 198 15.57 4.71 -11.14
N GLU A 199 15.27 4.03 -10.07
CA GLU A 199 14.14 3.12 -9.92
C GLU A 199 13.84 2.94 -8.44
N GLY A 200 12.60 2.66 -8.09
CA GLY A 200 12.21 2.38 -6.71
C GLY A 200 10.92 1.63 -6.60
N ILE A 201 10.62 1.18 -5.38
CA ILE A 201 9.37 0.47 -5.07
C ILE A 201 8.38 1.49 -4.52
N MET A 202 7.34 1.78 -5.31
CA MET A 202 6.23 2.62 -4.91
C MET A 202 4.96 1.79 -4.81
N LEU A 203 4.32 1.78 -3.64
CA LEU A 203 3.07 1.05 -3.38
C LEU A 203 3.10 -0.41 -3.87
N GLY A 204 4.27 -1.06 -3.77
CA GLY A 204 4.47 -2.44 -4.16
C GLY A 204 4.66 -2.70 -5.66
N HIS A 205 4.92 -1.67 -6.43
CA HIS A 205 5.33 -1.74 -7.83
C HIS A 205 6.72 -1.14 -8.00
N ARG A 206 7.53 -1.71 -8.87
CA ARG A 206 8.80 -1.11 -9.27
C ARG A 206 8.54 -0.12 -10.38
N VAL A 207 8.94 1.12 -10.16
CA VAL A 207 8.79 2.23 -11.10
C VAL A 207 10.15 2.65 -11.60
N SER A 208 10.29 2.87 -12.91
CA SER A 208 11.50 3.34 -13.55
C SER A 208 11.15 4.07 -14.86
N GLU A 209 12.14 4.67 -15.52
CA GLU A 209 11.99 5.25 -16.84
C GLU A 209 11.45 4.24 -17.89
N ARG A 210 11.72 2.94 -17.68
CA ARG A 210 11.24 1.87 -18.57
C ARG A 210 9.76 1.57 -18.42
N GLY A 211 9.13 2.01 -17.33
CA GLY A 211 7.73 1.77 -17.03
C GLY A 211 7.51 1.20 -15.63
N ILE A 212 6.37 0.52 -15.48
CA ILE A 212 5.90 -0.08 -14.24
C ILE A 212 6.11 -1.59 -14.31
N GLU A 213 6.75 -2.16 -13.29
CA GLU A 213 7.04 -3.58 -13.17
C GLU A 213 6.47 -4.13 -11.85
N VAL A 214 6.32 -5.43 -11.78
CA VAL A 214 6.00 -6.12 -10.53
C VAL A 214 7.19 -6.07 -9.55
N ASP A 215 6.92 -6.01 -8.26
CA ASP A 215 7.96 -6.08 -7.24
C ASP A 215 8.57 -7.49 -7.18
N ARG A 216 9.85 -7.60 -7.56
CA ARG A 216 10.56 -8.88 -7.61
C ARG A 216 10.58 -9.62 -6.27
N ALA A 217 10.77 -8.91 -5.17
CA ALA A 217 10.78 -9.53 -3.84
C ALA A 217 9.43 -10.19 -3.51
N LYS A 218 8.32 -9.61 -3.97
CA LYS A 218 7.00 -10.24 -3.81
C LYS A 218 6.80 -11.41 -4.77
N ILE A 219 7.32 -11.32 -6.00
CA ILE A 219 7.23 -12.42 -6.97
C ILE A 219 8.01 -13.64 -6.50
N GLU A 220 9.21 -13.47 -5.97
CA GLU A 220 10.01 -14.58 -5.40
C GLU A 220 9.25 -15.32 -4.30
N VAL A 221 8.51 -14.58 -3.44
CA VAL A 221 7.65 -15.21 -2.43
C VAL A 221 6.50 -15.99 -3.08
N ILE A 222 5.83 -15.40 -4.08
CA ILE A 222 4.71 -16.06 -4.78
C ILE A 222 5.21 -17.32 -5.50
N GLU A 223 6.38 -17.26 -6.12
CA GLU A 223 7.01 -18.40 -6.80
C GLU A 223 7.23 -19.60 -5.88
N GLN A 224 7.62 -19.33 -4.63
CA GLN A 224 7.89 -20.38 -3.64
C GLN A 224 6.62 -20.88 -2.94
N LEU A 225 5.45 -20.25 -3.10
CA LEU A 225 4.23 -20.68 -2.44
C LEU A 225 3.82 -22.09 -2.89
N PRO A 226 3.55 -23.01 -1.95
CA PRO A 226 2.98 -24.32 -2.26
C PRO A 226 1.52 -24.19 -2.69
N PRO A 227 0.96 -25.20 -3.37
CA PRO A 227 -0.47 -25.24 -3.67
C PRO A 227 -1.32 -25.10 -2.40
N PRO A 228 -2.41 -24.32 -2.45
CA PRO A 228 -3.26 -24.11 -1.28
C PRO A 228 -3.97 -25.40 -0.85
N THR A 229 -4.00 -25.67 0.45
CA THR A 229 -4.65 -26.85 1.04
C THR A 229 -6.03 -26.55 1.65
N ASN A 230 -6.48 -25.28 1.57
CA ASN A 230 -7.78 -24.83 2.11
C ASN A 230 -8.23 -23.51 1.47
N VAL A 231 -9.51 -23.17 1.64
CA VAL A 231 -10.13 -21.95 1.11
C VAL A 231 -9.38 -20.67 1.53
N ARG A 232 -8.85 -20.64 2.76
CA ARG A 232 -8.08 -19.49 3.24
C ARG A 232 -6.77 -19.32 2.48
N GLY A 233 -6.11 -20.43 2.15
CA GLY A 233 -4.90 -20.44 1.32
C GLY A 233 -5.18 -19.93 -0.09
N VAL A 234 -6.27 -20.41 -0.73
CA VAL A 234 -6.71 -19.92 -2.05
C VAL A 234 -6.98 -18.42 -2.01
N ARG A 235 -7.74 -17.95 -1.01
CA ARG A 235 -8.02 -16.52 -0.86
C ARG A 235 -6.76 -15.68 -0.68
N SER A 236 -5.82 -16.16 0.13
CA SER A 236 -4.53 -15.49 0.32
C SER A 236 -3.73 -15.42 -0.98
N PHE A 237 -3.65 -16.51 -1.74
CA PHE A 237 -2.99 -16.54 -3.03
C PHE A 237 -3.64 -15.58 -4.02
N LEU A 238 -4.95 -15.65 -4.20
CA LEU A 238 -5.69 -14.76 -5.10
C LEU A 238 -5.55 -13.28 -4.71
N CYS A 239 -5.47 -12.94 -3.41
CA CYS A 239 -5.18 -11.57 -2.98
C CYS A 239 -3.80 -11.11 -3.45
N HIS A 240 -2.78 -11.97 -3.39
CA HIS A 240 -1.43 -11.61 -3.83
C HIS A 240 -1.34 -11.47 -5.35
N VAL A 241 -1.91 -12.42 -6.08
CA VAL A 241 -1.87 -12.42 -7.55
C VAL A 241 -2.79 -11.33 -8.11
N GLY A 242 -3.98 -11.16 -7.53
CA GLY A 242 -4.96 -10.15 -7.94
C GLY A 242 -4.48 -8.71 -7.78
N PHE A 243 -3.53 -8.46 -6.87
CA PHE A 243 -2.87 -7.16 -6.75
C PHE A 243 -2.11 -6.77 -8.03
N TYR A 244 -1.57 -7.78 -8.74
CA TYR A 244 -0.85 -7.61 -10.00
C TYR A 244 -1.67 -8.01 -11.23
N ARG A 245 -3.00 -8.07 -11.14
CA ARG A 245 -3.89 -8.51 -12.23
C ARG A 245 -3.66 -7.75 -13.54
N ARG A 246 -3.31 -6.46 -13.46
CA ARG A 246 -3.04 -5.61 -14.64
C ARG A 246 -1.84 -6.08 -15.50
N PHE A 247 -1.02 -6.99 -14.99
CA PHE A 247 0.13 -7.58 -15.70
C PHE A 247 -0.20 -8.93 -16.32
N ILE A 248 -1.40 -9.47 -16.08
CA ILE A 248 -1.81 -10.82 -16.52
C ILE A 248 -3.00 -10.69 -17.46
N GLN A 249 -2.75 -10.98 -18.73
CA GLN A 249 -3.81 -11.06 -19.72
C GLN A 249 -4.81 -12.15 -19.32
N GLU A 250 -6.12 -11.91 -19.55
CA GLU A 250 -7.21 -12.85 -19.23
C GLU A 250 -7.24 -13.32 -17.76
N PHE A 251 -6.77 -12.49 -16.84
CA PHE A 251 -6.70 -12.83 -15.41
C PHE A 251 -8.01 -13.43 -14.87
N SER A 252 -9.16 -12.83 -15.19
CA SER A 252 -10.46 -13.26 -14.68
C SER A 252 -10.82 -14.68 -15.14
N GLN A 253 -10.54 -15.02 -16.39
CA GLN A 253 -10.79 -16.35 -16.94
C GLN A 253 -9.88 -17.39 -16.29
N ILE A 254 -8.59 -17.09 -16.19
CA ILE A 254 -7.59 -18.01 -15.63
C ILE A 254 -7.79 -18.21 -14.12
N ALA A 255 -8.14 -17.16 -13.39
CA ALA A 255 -8.39 -17.21 -11.96
C ALA A 255 -9.75 -17.82 -11.58
N ARG A 256 -10.66 -18.00 -12.54
CA ARG A 256 -12.03 -18.46 -12.30
C ARG A 256 -12.13 -19.77 -11.53
N PRO A 257 -11.41 -20.86 -11.90
CA PRO A 257 -11.45 -22.09 -11.12
C PRO A 257 -11.17 -21.82 -9.64
N LEU A 258 -10.06 -21.13 -9.34
CA LEU A 258 -9.68 -20.79 -7.97
C LEU A 258 -10.70 -19.88 -7.25
N THR A 259 -11.35 -18.99 -7.99
CA THR A 259 -12.39 -18.11 -7.43
C THR A 259 -13.64 -18.90 -7.03
N ASN A 260 -14.03 -19.89 -7.82
CA ASN A 260 -15.16 -20.76 -7.52
C ASN A 260 -15.00 -21.52 -6.19
N LEU A 261 -13.74 -21.86 -5.79
CA LEU A 261 -13.47 -22.45 -4.48
C LEU A 261 -13.71 -21.51 -3.29
N LEU A 262 -13.90 -20.21 -3.53
CA LEU A 262 -14.24 -19.25 -2.48
C LEU A 262 -15.73 -19.17 -2.19
N ASP A 263 -16.58 -19.78 -3.02
CA ASP A 263 -18.01 -19.81 -2.83
C ASP A 263 -18.36 -20.58 -1.56
N LYS A 264 -19.37 -20.09 -0.85
CA LYS A 264 -19.72 -20.59 0.49
C LYS A 264 -20.13 -22.06 0.50
N ASP A 265 -20.78 -22.49 -0.58
CA ASP A 265 -21.36 -23.83 -0.70
C ASP A 265 -20.53 -24.79 -1.57
N ALA A 266 -19.36 -24.31 -2.08
CA ALA A 266 -18.48 -25.14 -2.89
C ALA A 266 -17.66 -26.09 -2.01
N PRO A 267 -17.65 -27.41 -2.30
CA PRO A 267 -16.75 -28.33 -1.62
C PRO A 267 -15.30 -27.99 -2.00
N PHE A 268 -14.42 -27.98 -1.00
CA PHE A 268 -13.01 -27.75 -1.27
C PHE A 268 -12.39 -29.03 -1.83
N ASN A 269 -12.25 -29.09 -3.13
CA ASN A 269 -11.51 -30.12 -3.85
C ASN A 269 -10.49 -29.42 -4.75
N PHE A 270 -9.20 -29.58 -4.48
CA PHE A 270 -8.12 -28.93 -5.23
C PHE A 270 -7.54 -29.96 -6.22
N ASP A 271 -8.18 -30.11 -7.37
CA ASP A 271 -7.82 -31.05 -8.43
C ASP A 271 -6.87 -30.42 -9.48
N ASP A 272 -6.65 -31.13 -10.58
CA ASP A 272 -5.70 -30.74 -11.62
C ASP A 272 -6.05 -29.40 -12.28
N GLU A 273 -7.35 -29.08 -12.49
CA GLU A 273 -7.77 -27.80 -13.08
C GLU A 273 -7.36 -26.60 -12.20
N TYR A 274 -7.56 -26.72 -10.90
CA TYR A 274 -7.15 -25.66 -9.95
C TYR A 274 -5.63 -25.57 -9.84
N LEU A 275 -4.94 -26.70 -9.92
CA LEU A 275 -3.48 -26.75 -9.88
C LEU A 275 -2.87 -26.09 -11.13
N ASP A 276 -3.46 -26.33 -12.30
CA ASP A 276 -3.05 -25.70 -13.56
C ASP A 276 -3.26 -24.18 -13.52
N ALA A 277 -4.43 -23.71 -13.05
CA ALA A 277 -4.71 -22.28 -12.87
C ALA A 277 -3.71 -21.63 -11.89
N PHE A 278 -3.40 -22.32 -10.78
CA PHE A 278 -2.42 -21.87 -9.80
C PHE A 278 -1.03 -21.72 -10.41
N HIS A 279 -0.55 -22.73 -11.13
CA HIS A 279 0.77 -22.70 -11.78
C HIS A 279 0.85 -21.68 -12.91
N TYR A 280 -0.22 -21.54 -13.69
CA TYR A 280 -0.29 -20.55 -14.76
C TYR A 280 -0.15 -19.13 -14.21
N LEU A 281 -0.93 -18.78 -13.19
CA LEU A 281 -0.88 -17.45 -12.57
C LEU A 281 0.50 -17.15 -11.97
N LYS A 282 1.14 -18.12 -11.33
CA LYS A 282 2.53 -17.98 -10.85
C LYS A 282 3.49 -17.67 -12.00
N LYS A 283 3.43 -18.46 -13.07
CA LYS A 283 4.28 -18.31 -14.25
C LYS A 283 4.06 -16.97 -14.94
N ALA A 284 2.81 -16.54 -15.08
CA ALA A 284 2.44 -15.26 -15.68
C ALA A 284 3.06 -14.07 -14.94
N LEU A 285 3.11 -14.12 -13.59
CA LEU A 285 3.74 -13.07 -12.80
C LEU A 285 5.28 -13.07 -12.91
N ILE A 286 5.92 -14.24 -12.98
CA ILE A 286 7.38 -14.36 -13.15
C ILE A 286 7.80 -13.74 -14.49
N SER A 287 6.98 -13.93 -15.53
CA SER A 287 7.21 -13.40 -16.88
C SER A 287 6.42 -12.13 -17.18
N ALA A 288 5.97 -11.42 -16.14
CA ALA A 288 5.13 -10.24 -16.30
C ALA A 288 5.81 -9.18 -17.18
N PRO A 289 5.07 -8.58 -18.15
CA PRO A 289 5.62 -7.55 -19.01
C PRO A 289 5.85 -6.25 -18.23
N ILE A 290 6.73 -5.39 -18.76
CA ILE A 290 6.83 -4.01 -18.32
C ILE A 290 5.65 -3.23 -18.93
N ILE A 291 4.81 -2.67 -18.09
CA ILE A 291 3.70 -1.81 -18.53
C ILE A 291 4.26 -0.41 -18.81
N GLN A 292 4.02 0.06 -20.03
CA GLN A 292 4.42 1.40 -20.43
C GLN A 292 3.40 2.43 -19.95
N PRO A 293 3.84 3.61 -19.45
CA PRO A 293 2.92 4.69 -19.17
C PRO A 293 2.27 5.20 -20.45
N PRO A 294 1.01 5.66 -20.40
CA PRO A 294 0.34 6.20 -21.58
C PRO A 294 1.03 7.47 -22.07
N ASP A 295 1.07 7.64 -23.38
CA ASP A 295 1.48 8.89 -24.04
C ASP A 295 0.20 9.68 -24.38
N TRP A 296 -0.10 10.70 -23.62
CA TRP A 296 -1.33 11.48 -23.74
C TRP A 296 -1.45 12.24 -25.09
N SER A 297 -0.37 12.34 -25.84
CA SER A 297 -0.38 12.92 -27.19
C SER A 297 -0.82 11.94 -28.27
N LEU A 298 -0.87 10.64 -27.97
CA LEU A 298 -1.26 9.59 -28.91
C LEU A 298 -2.70 9.13 -28.67
N PRO A 299 -3.41 8.65 -29.70
CA PRO A 299 -4.74 8.09 -29.53
C PRO A 299 -4.69 6.80 -28.73
N PHE A 300 -5.72 6.59 -27.91
CA PHE A 300 -5.92 5.34 -27.20
C PHE A 300 -6.71 4.35 -28.07
N GLU A 301 -6.32 3.10 -28.01
CA GLU A 301 -7.01 2.00 -28.66
C GLU A 301 -7.54 1.07 -27.56
N ILE A 302 -8.86 0.87 -27.55
CA ILE A 302 -9.51 -0.04 -26.63
C ILE A 302 -10.02 -1.27 -27.40
N MET A 303 -9.63 -2.45 -26.97
CA MET A 303 -10.16 -3.70 -27.46
C MET A 303 -10.97 -4.35 -26.37
N CYS A 304 -12.25 -4.63 -26.64
CA CYS A 304 -13.14 -5.30 -25.72
C CYS A 304 -13.56 -6.64 -26.29
N ASP A 305 -13.53 -7.65 -25.45
CA ASP A 305 -14.10 -8.96 -25.74
C ASP A 305 -15.08 -9.36 -24.63
N ALA A 306 -16.19 -9.96 -25.02
CA ALA A 306 -17.24 -10.37 -24.11
C ALA A 306 -17.56 -11.86 -24.29
N SER A 307 -17.58 -12.59 -23.19
CA SER A 307 -18.10 -13.95 -23.12
C SER A 307 -19.37 -13.99 -22.27
N ASP A 308 -20.02 -15.15 -22.19
CA ASP A 308 -21.20 -15.35 -21.32
C ASP A 308 -20.90 -15.14 -19.83
N TYR A 309 -19.62 -14.98 -19.46
CA TYR A 309 -19.16 -14.99 -18.06
C TYR A 309 -18.39 -13.75 -17.66
N ALA A 310 -17.77 -13.05 -18.59
CA ALA A 310 -16.93 -11.89 -18.29
C ALA A 310 -16.79 -10.97 -19.51
N VAL A 311 -16.57 -9.69 -19.23
CA VAL A 311 -16.13 -8.71 -20.23
C VAL A 311 -14.66 -8.45 -19.96
N GLY A 312 -13.81 -8.72 -20.94
CA GLY A 312 -12.39 -8.34 -20.95
C GLY A 312 -12.21 -7.04 -21.72
N ALA A 313 -11.34 -6.18 -21.25
CA ALA A 313 -10.95 -5.00 -21.98
C ALA A 313 -9.41 -4.85 -21.93
N PHE A 314 -8.84 -4.43 -23.03
CA PHE A 314 -7.44 -4.15 -23.17
C PHE A 314 -7.27 -2.72 -23.68
N LEU A 315 -6.51 -1.92 -22.95
CA LEU A 315 -6.19 -0.56 -23.32
C LEU A 315 -4.74 -0.50 -23.79
N GLY A 316 -4.50 0.09 -24.94
CA GLY A 316 -3.15 0.25 -25.47
C GLY A 316 -3.02 1.46 -26.40
N GLN A 317 -1.82 1.64 -26.89
CA GLN A 317 -1.45 2.68 -27.86
C GLN A 317 -0.48 2.12 -28.90
N THR A 318 -0.62 2.58 -30.13
CA THR A 318 0.35 2.25 -31.19
C THR A 318 1.43 3.34 -31.25
N LYS A 319 2.68 2.96 -30.94
CA LYS A 319 3.86 3.84 -31.03
C LYS A 319 4.93 3.17 -31.90
N TYR A 320 5.47 3.89 -32.88
CA TYR A 320 6.47 3.36 -33.83
C TYR A 320 6.03 2.07 -34.54
N LYS A 321 4.75 1.96 -34.90
CA LYS A 321 4.14 0.78 -35.55
C LYS A 321 4.14 -0.47 -34.64
N LYS A 322 4.35 -0.31 -33.33
CA LYS A 322 4.24 -1.36 -32.34
C LYS A 322 3.12 -1.02 -31.38
N TYR A 323 2.35 -2.02 -31.04
CA TYR A 323 1.29 -1.90 -30.06
C TYR A 323 1.86 -2.08 -28.65
N HIS A 324 1.57 -1.13 -27.78
CA HIS A 324 2.02 -1.13 -26.37
C HIS A 324 0.81 -1.23 -25.44
N ALA A 325 0.85 -2.24 -24.58
CA ALA A 325 -0.14 -2.43 -23.54
C ALA A 325 0.01 -1.37 -22.45
N ILE A 326 -1.11 -0.76 -22.07
CA ILE A 326 -1.22 0.14 -20.92
C ILE A 326 -1.92 -0.57 -19.77
N SER A 327 -3.00 -1.31 -20.07
CA SER A 327 -3.75 -2.08 -19.07
C SER A 327 -4.49 -3.25 -19.73
N TYR A 328 -4.57 -4.37 -19.01
CA TYR A 328 -5.36 -5.54 -19.36
C TYR A 328 -6.59 -5.64 -18.47
#